data_fe2f95a2af348164aa85c7e01f3829ca
#
_entry.id   fe2f95a2af348164aa85c7e01f3829ca
#
_cell.length_a   1.000
_cell.length_b   1.000
_cell.length_c   1.000
_cell.angle_alpha   90.00
_cell.angle_beta   90.00
_cell.angle_gamma   90.00
#
_symmetry.space_group_name_H-M   'P 1'
#
loop_
_entity.id
_entity.type
_entity.pdbx_description
1 polymer ?
#
loop_
_entity_poly.entity_id
_entity_poly.type
_entity_poly.pdbx_seq_one_letter_code
_entity_poly.pdbx_strand_id
1 'polypeptide(L)'
;FDIIIAIVLAVVVVVGAVFAISKLAGKSSSASKKSNVENPLEDDKYDEITDVVNNYLNAYLVEDSQKRLDILARYVDNIGDLSESDVAQKKYITSYSEVECYTKNGPYDNTYVVYAYYQTEYKNISTKVPSLTTYYVIRDAKTGNVYIHNKWSDEIKDYISKVSKDADVQKLISDVQKELLEAEKSDANLKKFLDALTGKQRKQLQQLRRLLRQLHSR
;
A
#
# COMPACT_ATOMS: atom_id res chain seq x y z
N PHE A 1 17.76 -12.90 -1.46
CA PHE A 1 17.87 -11.67 -2.29
C PHE A 1 16.50 -11.04 -2.56
N ASP A 2 15.40 -11.79 -2.37
CA ASP A 2 14.02 -11.38 -2.71
C ASP A 2 13.29 -10.61 -1.61
N ILE A 3 13.84 -10.60 -0.39
CA ILE A 3 13.21 -10.00 0.81
C ILE A 3 13.08 -8.46 0.71
N ILE A 4 13.89 -7.83 -0.14
CA ILE A 4 13.91 -6.37 -0.31
C ILE A 4 12.73 -5.89 -1.17
N ILE A 5 12.19 -6.73 -2.06
CA ILE A 5 11.14 -6.34 -3.00
C ILE A 5 9.82 -6.04 -2.28
N ALA A 6 9.46 -6.82 -1.28
CA ALA A 6 8.16 -6.68 -0.58
C ALA A 6 8.10 -5.48 0.38
N ILE A 7 9.23 -5.10 1.01
CA ILE A 7 9.29 -3.91 1.89
C ILE A 7 9.07 -2.63 1.10
N VAL A 8 9.48 -2.64 -0.12
CA VAL A 8 9.54 -1.47 -0.98
C VAL A 8 8.21 -1.23 -1.69
N LEU A 9 7.36 -2.24 -1.87
CA LEU A 9 6.04 -2.04 -2.47
C LEU A 9 5.14 -1.12 -1.63
N ALA A 10 5.24 -1.15 -0.30
CA ALA A 10 4.45 -0.26 0.55
C ALA A 10 4.84 1.22 0.41
N VAL A 11 6.14 1.52 0.31
CA VAL A 11 6.63 2.91 0.12
C VAL A 11 6.48 3.36 -1.35
N VAL A 12 6.59 2.44 -2.31
CA VAL A 12 6.58 2.74 -3.76
C VAL A 12 5.18 2.93 -4.33
N VAL A 13 4.14 2.36 -3.73
CA VAL A 13 2.78 2.68 -4.19
C VAL A 13 2.49 4.18 -3.99
N VAL A 14 2.98 4.79 -2.92
CA VAL A 14 2.87 6.26 -2.75
C VAL A 14 3.79 7.02 -3.72
N VAL A 15 5.05 6.59 -3.90
CA VAL A 15 6.01 7.29 -4.77
C VAL A 15 5.77 6.99 -6.26
N GLY A 16 5.40 5.76 -6.61
CA GLY A 16 5.19 5.36 -8.01
C GLY A 16 3.92 5.93 -8.63
N ALA A 17 2.82 5.99 -7.87
CA ALA A 17 1.57 6.61 -8.32
C ALA A 17 1.74 8.12 -8.57
N VAL A 18 2.55 8.78 -7.73
CA VAL A 18 2.79 10.23 -7.83
C VAL A 18 3.66 10.59 -9.04
N PHE A 19 4.67 9.78 -9.38
CA PHE A 19 5.48 10.05 -10.58
C PHE A 19 4.70 9.91 -11.89
N ALA A 20 3.64 9.09 -11.92
CA ALA A 20 2.77 9.00 -13.09
C ALA A 20 1.78 10.18 -13.18
N ILE A 21 1.38 10.75 -12.04
CA ILE A 21 0.39 11.84 -11.97
C ILE A 21 1.02 13.22 -12.18
N SER A 22 2.26 13.45 -11.71
CA SER A 22 2.93 14.75 -11.90
C SER A 22 3.22 15.11 -13.35
N LYS A 23 3.14 14.17 -14.30
CA LYS A 23 3.19 14.46 -15.73
C LYS A 23 1.84 14.84 -16.35
N LEU A 24 0.71 14.61 -15.63
CA LEU A 24 -0.63 15.00 -16.11
C LEU A 24 -1.19 16.29 -15.46
N ALA A 25 -0.58 16.77 -14.38
CA ALA A 25 -1.04 17.96 -13.65
C ALA A 25 -0.52 19.27 -14.27
N GLY A 26 -0.55 19.39 -15.57
CA GLY A 26 -0.42 20.66 -16.27
C GLY A 26 -1.79 21.33 -16.41
N LYS A 27 -2.04 22.35 -15.58
CA LYS A 27 -3.23 23.24 -15.50
C LYS A 27 -4.42 22.70 -14.70
N SER A 28 -4.56 23.19 -13.51
CA SER A 28 -5.83 23.24 -12.81
C SER A 28 -6.01 24.63 -12.17
N SER A 29 -6.98 25.33 -12.69
CA SER A 29 -7.56 26.52 -12.08
C SER A 29 -8.43 26.10 -10.90
N SER A 30 -8.25 26.79 -9.77
CA SER A 30 -9.07 26.70 -8.59
C SER A 30 -10.54 27.00 -8.86
N ALA A 31 -11.40 26.02 -8.64
CA ALA A 31 -12.83 26.23 -8.40
C ALA A 31 -13.31 25.13 -7.46
N SER A 32 -13.64 25.52 -6.23
CA SER A 32 -14.34 24.70 -5.25
C SER A 32 -15.71 24.30 -5.81
N LYS A 33 -15.80 23.13 -6.46
CA LYS A 33 -17.06 22.46 -6.75
C LYS A 33 -17.26 21.35 -5.72
N LYS A 34 -18.38 21.41 -4.96
CA LYS A 34 -18.92 20.25 -4.26
C LYS A 34 -18.97 19.10 -5.27
N SER A 35 -18.06 18.14 -5.15
CA SER A 35 -18.12 16.92 -5.96
C SER A 35 -19.25 16.05 -5.40
N ASN A 36 -20.30 15.83 -6.19
CA ASN A 36 -21.18 14.69 -6.01
C ASN A 36 -20.36 13.44 -6.36
N VAL A 37 -19.54 12.98 -5.43
CA VAL A 37 -18.83 11.71 -5.59
C VAL A 37 -19.82 10.62 -5.18
N GLU A 38 -20.24 9.83 -6.15
CA GLU A 38 -21.21 8.73 -5.99
C GLU A 38 -20.70 7.67 -4.98
N ASN A 39 -19.39 7.64 -4.70
CA ASN A 39 -18.69 6.72 -3.80
C ASN A 39 -17.61 7.52 -3.04
N PRO A 40 -17.98 8.30 -2.00
CA PRO A 40 -17.04 9.14 -1.27
C PRO A 40 -16.02 8.29 -0.51
N LEU A 41 -14.82 8.85 -0.31
CA LEU A 41 -13.84 8.26 0.59
C LEU A 41 -14.33 8.42 2.02
N GLU A 42 -14.53 7.31 2.72
CA GLU A 42 -15.00 7.28 4.10
C GLU A 42 -13.79 7.07 5.03
N ASP A 43 -13.69 7.92 6.04
CA ASP A 43 -12.60 7.95 7.01
C ASP A 43 -12.93 7.05 8.18
N ASP A 44 -12.07 6.04 8.43
CA ASP A 44 -12.07 5.09 9.57
C ASP A 44 -13.46 4.58 10.00
N LYS A 45 -14.33 4.38 9.02
CA LYS A 45 -15.73 4.02 9.24
C LYS A 45 -15.94 2.59 9.71
N TYR A 46 -15.00 1.70 9.41
CA TYR A 46 -15.14 0.26 9.62
C TYR A 46 -14.02 -0.27 10.49
N ASP A 47 -14.22 -0.28 11.82
CA ASP A 47 -13.24 -0.74 12.81
C ASP A 47 -12.68 -2.13 12.47
N GLU A 48 -13.53 -3.04 11.97
CA GLU A 48 -13.12 -4.39 11.59
C GLU A 48 -12.17 -4.45 10.38
N ILE A 49 -12.24 -3.46 9.48
CA ILE A 49 -11.28 -3.35 8.37
C ILE A 49 -9.94 -2.87 8.91
N THR A 50 -9.97 -1.85 9.78
CA THR A 50 -8.76 -1.31 10.43
C THR A 50 -8.09 -2.38 11.28
N ASP A 51 -8.84 -3.18 12.04
CA ASP A 51 -8.32 -4.30 12.82
C ASP A 51 -7.65 -5.37 11.93
N VAL A 52 -8.29 -5.75 10.82
CA VAL A 52 -7.71 -6.72 9.87
C VAL A 52 -6.41 -6.20 9.28
N VAL A 53 -6.37 -4.96 8.82
CA VAL A 53 -5.16 -4.35 8.24
C VAL A 53 -4.05 -4.24 9.30
N ASN A 54 -4.37 -3.77 10.50
CA ASN A 54 -3.39 -3.65 11.60
C ASN A 54 -2.78 -5.01 11.95
N ASN A 55 -3.60 -6.04 12.12
CA ASN A 55 -3.13 -7.39 12.43
C ASN A 55 -2.33 -8.00 11.28
N TYR A 56 -2.75 -7.77 10.02
CA TYR A 56 -2.04 -8.20 8.84
C TYR A 56 -0.64 -7.56 8.75
N LEU A 57 -0.51 -6.27 8.98
CA LEU A 57 0.77 -5.57 9.02
C LEU A 57 1.68 -6.15 10.13
N ASN A 58 1.16 -6.29 11.34
CA ASN A 58 1.92 -6.79 12.48
C ASN A 58 2.34 -8.26 12.34
N ALA A 59 1.61 -9.07 11.56
CA ALA A 59 2.03 -10.44 11.26
C ALA A 59 3.42 -10.51 10.64
N TYR A 60 3.80 -9.55 9.79
CA TYR A 60 5.11 -9.50 9.14
C TYR A 60 6.29 -9.22 10.09
N LEU A 61 6.02 -8.81 11.32
CA LEU A 61 7.05 -8.59 12.34
C LEU A 61 7.41 -9.89 13.08
N VAL A 62 6.59 -10.93 12.96
CA VAL A 62 6.79 -12.22 13.60
C VAL A 62 7.97 -12.94 12.97
N GLU A 63 8.98 -13.32 13.77
CA GLU A 63 10.21 -13.97 13.30
C GLU A 63 9.97 -15.40 12.81
N ASP A 64 9.22 -16.19 13.60
CA ASP A 64 8.88 -17.56 13.26
C ASP A 64 8.02 -17.61 11.99
N SER A 65 8.49 -18.34 10.98
CA SER A 65 7.85 -18.38 9.66
C SER A 65 6.49 -19.07 9.68
N GLN A 66 6.37 -20.18 10.43
CA GLN A 66 5.11 -20.92 10.51
C GLN A 66 4.06 -20.12 11.29
N LYS A 67 4.44 -19.56 12.42
CA LYS A 67 3.56 -18.70 13.21
C LYS A 67 3.10 -17.47 12.41
N ARG A 68 3.99 -16.90 11.62
CA ARG A 68 3.65 -15.76 10.74
C ARG A 68 2.62 -16.18 9.69
N LEU A 69 2.81 -17.33 9.02
CA LEU A 69 1.84 -17.87 8.07
C LEU A 69 0.48 -18.14 8.71
N ASP A 70 0.47 -18.74 9.90
CA ASP A 70 -0.77 -19.06 10.64
C ASP A 70 -1.54 -17.78 11.01
N ILE A 71 -0.82 -16.68 11.29
CA ILE A 71 -1.44 -15.38 11.55
C ILE A 71 -1.97 -14.77 10.25
N LEU A 72 -1.16 -14.70 9.20
CA LEU A 72 -1.56 -14.14 7.90
C LEU A 72 -2.79 -14.84 7.33
N ALA A 73 -2.87 -16.19 7.47
CA ALA A 73 -4.00 -16.98 6.98
C ALA A 73 -5.36 -16.61 7.63
N ARG A 74 -5.36 -15.89 8.74
CA ARG A 74 -6.60 -15.41 9.38
C ARG A 74 -7.14 -14.13 8.76
N TYR A 75 -6.29 -13.38 8.06
CA TYR A 75 -6.60 -12.05 7.56
C TYR A 75 -6.63 -11.95 6.03
N VAL A 76 -6.29 -13.04 5.34
CA VAL A 76 -6.42 -13.14 3.89
C VAL A 76 -7.48 -14.17 3.52
N ASP A 77 -8.15 -13.99 2.41
CA ASP A 77 -9.18 -14.92 1.94
C ASP A 77 -8.56 -16.24 1.41
N ASN A 78 -7.35 -16.20 0.87
CA ASN A 78 -6.62 -17.39 0.44
C ASN A 78 -5.11 -17.21 0.63
N ILE A 79 -4.54 -17.89 1.62
CA ILE A 79 -3.09 -17.85 1.91
C ILE A 79 -2.25 -18.41 0.75
N GLY A 80 -2.80 -19.32 -0.05
CA GLY A 80 -2.13 -19.90 -1.22
C GLY A 80 -1.90 -18.92 -2.38
N ASP A 81 -2.54 -17.74 -2.34
CA ASP A 81 -2.32 -16.67 -3.32
C ASP A 81 -1.11 -15.79 -2.99
N LEU A 82 -0.52 -15.96 -1.81
CA LEU A 82 0.70 -15.27 -1.40
C LEU A 82 1.95 -16.05 -1.79
N SER A 83 2.91 -15.38 -2.43
CA SER A 83 4.22 -15.95 -2.72
C SER A 83 5.10 -16.00 -1.46
N GLU A 84 6.21 -16.75 -1.51
CA GLU A 84 7.21 -16.77 -0.43
C GLU A 84 7.72 -15.37 -0.07
N SER A 85 7.87 -14.49 -1.06
CA SER A 85 8.29 -13.10 -0.84
C SER A 85 7.21 -12.27 -0.15
N ASP A 86 5.93 -12.56 -0.44
CA ASP A 86 4.80 -11.86 0.18
C ASP A 86 4.66 -12.20 1.67
N VAL A 87 5.02 -13.43 2.05
CA VAL A 87 4.96 -13.87 3.45
C VAL A 87 6.28 -13.70 4.22
N ALA A 88 7.31 -13.16 3.58
CA ALA A 88 8.61 -12.96 4.21
C ALA A 88 8.58 -11.93 5.33
N GLN A 89 9.33 -12.19 6.41
CA GLN A 89 9.48 -11.24 7.51
C GLN A 89 10.05 -9.90 7.05
N LYS A 90 9.48 -8.81 7.53
CA LYS A 90 9.95 -7.44 7.26
C LYS A 90 11.05 -7.02 8.26
N LYS A 91 12.22 -7.63 8.15
CA LYS A 91 13.34 -7.55 9.12
C LYS A 91 13.85 -6.14 9.46
N TYR A 92 13.60 -5.17 8.59
CA TYR A 92 14.03 -3.78 8.81
C TYR A 92 12.97 -2.92 9.49
N ILE A 93 11.76 -3.42 9.63
CA ILE A 93 10.66 -2.73 10.30
C ILE A 93 10.61 -3.21 11.75
N THR A 94 10.45 -2.28 12.67
CA THR A 94 10.35 -2.55 14.11
C THR A 94 8.92 -2.46 14.60
N SER A 95 8.13 -1.57 14.03
CA SER A 95 6.70 -1.44 14.38
C SER A 95 5.88 -0.79 13.26
N TYR A 96 4.58 -1.01 13.34
CA TYR A 96 3.54 -0.24 12.68
C TYR A 96 2.65 0.39 13.74
N SER A 97 2.28 1.64 13.58
CA SER A 97 1.42 2.37 14.51
C SER A 97 0.51 3.34 13.77
N GLU A 98 -0.49 3.87 14.48
CA GLU A 98 -1.41 4.89 13.95
C GLU A 98 -2.07 4.41 12.64
N VAL A 99 -2.62 3.17 12.65
CA VAL A 99 -3.27 2.60 11.46
C VAL A 99 -4.68 3.18 11.33
N GLU A 100 -4.93 3.86 10.21
CA GLU A 100 -6.22 4.45 9.83
C GLU A 100 -6.61 3.95 8.44
N CYS A 101 -7.86 3.53 8.25
CA CYS A 101 -8.33 2.96 7.00
C CYS A 101 -9.38 3.85 6.32
N TYR A 102 -9.01 4.45 5.21
CA TYR A 102 -9.91 5.19 4.34
C TYR A 102 -10.51 4.25 3.31
N THR A 103 -11.83 4.22 3.19
CA THR A 103 -12.51 3.20 2.37
C THR A 103 -13.37 3.80 1.27
N LYS A 104 -13.39 3.15 0.11
CA LYS A 104 -14.39 3.29 -0.94
C LYS A 104 -15.09 1.95 -1.16
N ASN A 105 -16.37 1.96 -1.51
CA ASN A 105 -17.02 0.73 -1.96
C ASN A 105 -16.28 0.15 -3.18
N GLY A 106 -16.13 -1.16 -3.22
CA GLY A 106 -15.56 -1.87 -4.36
C GLY A 106 -16.56 -2.04 -5.51
N PRO A 107 -16.16 -2.74 -6.58
CA PRO A 107 -17.03 -2.98 -7.74
C PRO A 107 -18.13 -4.02 -7.48
N TYR A 108 -18.02 -4.79 -6.40
CA TYR A 108 -19.00 -5.82 -6.01
C TYR A 108 -19.56 -5.56 -4.61
N ASP A 109 -20.72 -6.12 -4.31
CA ASP A 109 -21.33 -6.04 -2.98
C ASP A 109 -20.38 -6.59 -1.92
N ASN A 110 -20.34 -5.94 -0.76
CA ASN A 110 -19.48 -6.29 0.37
C ASN A 110 -17.98 -6.30 0.05
N THR A 111 -17.55 -5.48 -0.91
CA THR A 111 -16.13 -5.29 -1.21
C THR A 111 -15.72 -3.84 -1.05
N TYR A 112 -14.44 -3.61 -0.70
CA TYR A 112 -13.92 -2.29 -0.39
C TYR A 112 -12.53 -2.11 -1.01
N VAL A 113 -12.28 -0.93 -1.57
CA VAL A 113 -10.93 -0.43 -1.82
C VAL A 113 -10.50 0.35 -0.59
N VAL A 114 -9.46 -0.11 0.08
CA VAL A 114 -8.97 0.43 1.35
C VAL A 114 -7.63 1.11 1.12
N TYR A 115 -7.53 2.36 1.49
CA TYR A 115 -6.28 3.11 1.56
C TYR A 115 -5.88 3.20 3.02
N ALA A 116 -4.98 2.31 3.44
CA ALA A 116 -4.51 2.24 4.81
C ALA A 116 -3.33 3.20 5.00
N TYR A 117 -3.53 4.22 5.81
CA TYR A 117 -2.47 5.06 6.35
C TYR A 117 -1.92 4.43 7.62
N TYR A 118 -0.61 4.51 7.83
CA TYR A 118 0.05 4.08 9.06
C TYR A 118 1.46 4.66 9.16
N GLN A 119 1.98 4.70 10.38
CA GLN A 119 3.35 5.07 10.65
C GLN A 119 4.22 3.82 10.72
N THR A 120 5.34 3.81 9.99
CA THR A 120 6.32 2.73 9.98
C THR A 120 7.59 3.15 10.71
N GLU A 121 8.05 2.35 11.65
CA GLU A 121 9.35 2.54 12.29
C GLU A 121 10.38 1.57 11.71
N TYR A 122 11.55 2.10 11.35
CA TYR A 122 12.65 1.32 10.80
C TYR A 122 13.81 1.21 11.78
N LYS A 123 14.54 0.08 11.76
CA LYS A 123 15.75 -0.11 12.56
C LYS A 123 16.75 1.00 12.30
N ASN A 124 17.26 1.63 13.37
CA ASN A 124 18.25 2.70 13.33
C ASN A 124 17.79 3.99 12.64
N ILE A 125 16.49 4.18 12.45
CA ILE A 125 15.86 5.44 12.02
C ILE A 125 14.98 5.90 13.17
N SER A 126 15.19 7.13 13.65
CA SER A 126 14.44 7.67 14.79
C SER A 126 13.08 8.26 14.39
N THR A 127 12.95 8.66 13.15
CA THR A 127 11.75 9.29 12.61
C THR A 127 10.78 8.24 12.11
N LYS A 128 9.53 8.30 12.56
CA LYS A 128 8.42 7.51 12.00
C LYS A 128 8.18 7.92 10.55
N VAL A 129 7.84 6.96 9.72
CA VAL A 129 7.67 7.16 8.28
C VAL A 129 6.20 6.98 7.92
N PRO A 130 5.49 8.04 7.50
CA PRO A 130 4.13 7.94 7.03
C PRO A 130 4.08 7.07 5.77
N SER A 131 3.15 6.15 5.75
CA SER A 131 2.98 5.15 4.70
C SER A 131 1.52 5.09 4.28
N LEU A 132 1.26 4.81 3.01
CA LEU A 132 -0.08 4.59 2.48
C LEU A 132 -0.06 3.35 1.58
N THR A 133 -0.90 2.37 1.90
CA THR A 133 -1.00 1.12 1.13
C THR A 133 -2.43 0.89 0.71
N THR A 134 -2.63 0.46 -0.54
CA THR A 134 -3.94 0.09 -1.05
C THR A 134 -4.17 -1.40 -0.86
N TYR A 135 -5.32 -1.76 -0.27
CA TYR A 135 -5.81 -3.13 -0.17
C TYR A 135 -7.16 -3.26 -0.88
N TYR A 136 -7.47 -4.46 -1.31
CA TYR A 136 -8.82 -4.84 -1.71
C TYR A 136 -9.36 -5.81 -0.65
N VAL A 137 -10.49 -5.45 -0.05
CA VAL A 137 -11.04 -6.14 1.11
C VAL A 137 -12.41 -6.69 0.78
N ILE A 138 -12.68 -7.91 1.21
CA ILE A 138 -13.95 -8.61 1.04
C ILE A 138 -14.55 -8.88 2.42
N ARG A 139 -15.83 -8.57 2.59
CA ARG A 139 -16.63 -8.99 3.74
C ARG A 139 -17.49 -10.20 3.33
N ASP A 140 -17.29 -11.32 3.97
CA ASP A 140 -18.14 -12.49 3.76
C ASP A 140 -19.58 -12.19 4.18
N ALA A 141 -20.51 -12.33 3.24
CA ALA A 141 -21.92 -11.98 3.47
C ALA A 141 -22.64 -12.89 4.49
N LYS A 142 -22.10 -14.08 4.76
CA LYS A 142 -22.71 -15.05 5.68
C LYS A 142 -22.19 -14.93 7.10
N THR A 143 -20.88 -14.75 7.23
CA THR A 143 -20.19 -14.72 8.52
C THR A 143 -19.94 -13.31 9.02
N GLY A 144 -19.93 -12.31 8.14
CA GLY A 144 -19.52 -10.94 8.42
C GLY A 144 -18.00 -10.76 8.54
N ASN A 145 -17.21 -11.83 8.42
CA ASN A 145 -15.77 -11.76 8.52
C ASN A 145 -15.17 -10.96 7.36
N VAL A 146 -14.08 -10.26 7.64
CA VAL A 146 -13.38 -9.39 6.71
C VAL A 146 -12.02 -9.97 6.37
N TYR A 147 -11.65 -9.95 5.09
CA TYR A 147 -10.40 -10.51 4.59
C TYR A 147 -9.77 -9.61 3.54
N ILE A 148 -8.45 -9.55 3.53
CA ILE A 148 -7.67 -8.94 2.45
C ILE A 148 -7.60 -9.94 1.28
N HIS A 149 -8.02 -9.50 0.10
CA HIS A 149 -7.94 -10.27 -1.14
C HIS A 149 -6.70 -9.86 -1.94
N ASN A 150 -5.76 -10.78 -2.09
CA ASN A 150 -4.44 -10.48 -2.66
C ASN A 150 -4.33 -10.73 -4.17
N LYS A 151 -5.21 -11.57 -4.74
CA LYS A 151 -5.17 -11.93 -6.17
C LYS A 151 -6.16 -11.10 -6.99
N TRP A 152 -5.77 -9.89 -7.32
CA TRP A 152 -6.63 -8.98 -8.06
C TRP A 152 -6.79 -9.39 -9.52
N SER A 153 -8.03 -9.55 -9.98
CA SER A 153 -8.36 -9.64 -11.41
C SER A 153 -8.05 -8.31 -12.11
N ASP A 154 -8.01 -8.34 -13.43
CA ASP A 154 -7.78 -7.11 -14.20
C ASP A 154 -8.93 -6.10 -13.99
N GLU A 155 -10.17 -6.58 -13.83
CA GLU A 155 -11.32 -5.74 -13.50
C GLU A 155 -11.15 -5.02 -12.15
N ILE A 156 -10.68 -5.72 -11.10
CA ILE A 156 -10.39 -5.13 -9.80
C ILE A 156 -9.27 -4.09 -9.92
N LYS A 157 -8.19 -4.39 -10.65
CA LYS A 157 -7.09 -3.45 -10.89
C LYS A 157 -7.55 -2.19 -11.61
N ASP A 158 -8.37 -2.34 -12.65
CA ASP A 158 -8.91 -1.21 -13.42
C ASP A 158 -9.84 -0.35 -12.55
N TYR A 159 -10.67 -0.99 -11.72
CA TYR A 159 -11.53 -0.28 -10.77
C TYR A 159 -10.71 0.50 -9.75
N ILE A 160 -9.72 -0.13 -9.09
CA ILE A 160 -8.82 0.54 -8.15
C ILE A 160 -8.11 1.71 -8.83
N SER A 161 -7.60 1.52 -10.06
CA SER A 161 -6.95 2.57 -10.83
C SER A 161 -7.89 3.74 -11.13
N LYS A 162 -9.19 3.47 -11.36
CA LYS A 162 -10.22 4.49 -11.58
C LYS A 162 -10.48 5.29 -10.30
N VAL A 163 -10.86 4.63 -9.20
CA VAL A 163 -11.22 5.31 -7.94
C VAL A 163 -10.03 5.99 -7.27
N SER A 164 -8.82 5.50 -7.50
CA SER A 164 -7.60 6.18 -7.04
C SER A 164 -7.35 7.54 -7.70
N LYS A 165 -8.06 7.89 -8.77
CA LYS A 165 -8.00 9.20 -9.43
C LYS A 165 -9.03 10.18 -8.88
N ASP A 166 -9.93 9.74 -8.03
CA ASP A 166 -10.94 10.60 -7.43
C ASP A 166 -10.27 11.68 -6.55
N ALA A 167 -10.86 12.86 -6.51
CA ALA A 167 -10.26 14.04 -5.88
C ALA A 167 -9.99 13.84 -4.37
N ASP A 168 -10.86 13.12 -3.69
CA ASP A 168 -10.73 12.79 -2.26
C ASP A 168 -9.54 11.86 -1.99
N VAL A 169 -9.36 10.82 -2.81
CA VAL A 169 -8.21 9.90 -2.73
C VAL A 169 -6.91 10.63 -3.09
N GLN A 170 -6.93 11.46 -4.14
CA GLN A 170 -5.77 12.25 -4.53
C GLN A 170 -5.34 13.25 -3.44
N LYS A 171 -6.32 13.80 -2.71
CA LYS A 171 -6.03 14.64 -1.54
C LYS A 171 -5.31 13.84 -0.46
N LEU A 172 -5.82 12.66 -0.08
CA LEU A 172 -5.18 11.78 0.91
C LEU A 172 -3.74 11.45 0.50
N ILE A 173 -3.52 11.00 -0.75
CA ILE A 173 -2.19 10.70 -1.28
C ILE A 173 -1.26 11.92 -1.16
N SER A 174 -1.75 13.10 -1.55
CA SER A 174 -0.97 14.35 -1.48
C SER A 174 -0.61 14.74 -0.04
N ASP A 175 -1.51 14.54 0.90
CA ASP A 175 -1.29 14.89 2.30
C ASP A 175 -0.23 13.95 2.92
N VAL A 176 -0.36 12.63 2.73
CA VAL A 176 0.66 11.65 3.20
C VAL A 176 2.02 11.91 2.54
N GLN A 177 2.04 12.31 1.28
CA GLN A 177 3.29 12.65 0.60
C GLN A 177 3.96 13.89 1.19
N LYS A 178 3.20 14.92 1.58
CA LYS A 178 3.75 16.10 2.27
C LYS A 178 4.37 15.72 3.61
N GLU A 179 3.68 14.88 4.39
CA GLU A 179 4.21 14.37 5.66
C GLU A 179 5.53 13.61 5.45
N LEU A 180 5.59 12.73 4.44
CA LEU A 180 6.82 12.01 4.11
C LEU A 180 7.97 12.95 3.74
N LEU A 181 7.70 13.97 2.93
CA LEU A 181 8.71 14.97 2.57
C LEU A 181 9.18 15.79 3.78
N GLU A 182 8.30 16.07 4.74
CA GLU A 182 8.67 16.74 5.99
C GLU A 182 9.51 15.83 6.88
N ALA A 183 9.16 14.56 6.99
CA ALA A 183 9.97 13.55 7.69
C ALA A 183 11.37 13.43 7.10
N GLU A 184 11.50 13.35 5.76
CA GLU A 184 12.80 13.31 5.06
C GLU A 184 13.64 14.58 5.29
N LYS A 185 13.00 15.75 5.36
CA LYS A 185 13.69 17.02 5.64
C LYS A 185 14.19 17.09 7.07
N SER A 186 13.46 16.50 8.01
CA SER A 186 13.79 16.52 9.44
C SER A 186 14.87 15.51 9.82
N ASP A 187 15.05 14.44 9.03
CA ASP A 187 15.99 13.34 9.32
C ASP A 187 16.81 12.94 8.07
N ALA A 188 18.07 13.39 8.06
CA ALA A 188 18.99 13.08 6.98
C ALA A 188 19.33 11.58 6.86
N ASN A 189 19.21 10.80 7.95
CA ASN A 189 19.43 9.35 7.92
C ASN A 189 18.24 8.66 7.27
N LEU A 190 17.02 9.11 7.60
CA LEU A 190 15.80 8.66 6.92
C LEU A 190 15.92 8.91 5.40
N LYS A 191 16.27 10.14 5.00
CA LYS A 191 16.42 10.47 3.59
C LYS A 191 17.39 9.54 2.88
N LYS A 192 18.59 9.32 3.43
CA LYS A 192 19.60 8.40 2.86
C LYS A 192 19.06 6.97 2.79
N PHE A 193 18.34 6.51 3.79
CA PHE A 193 17.75 5.19 3.83
C PHE A 193 16.70 5.01 2.70
N LEU A 194 15.77 5.95 2.55
CA LEU A 194 14.75 5.93 1.50
C LEU A 194 15.35 6.04 0.10
N ASP A 195 16.36 6.91 -0.11
CA ASP A 195 17.10 7.03 -1.37
C ASP A 195 17.82 5.70 -1.73
N ALA A 196 18.37 5.00 -0.74
CA ALA A 196 19.01 3.70 -0.94
C ALA A 196 18.00 2.60 -1.33
N LEU A 197 16.82 2.59 -0.71
CA LEU A 197 15.73 1.66 -1.04
C LEU A 197 15.23 1.90 -2.48
N THR A 198 14.89 3.13 -2.83
CA THR A 198 14.39 3.50 -4.17
C THR A 198 15.43 3.31 -5.26
N GLY A 199 16.70 3.58 -4.97
CA GLY A 199 17.81 3.36 -5.90
C GLY A 199 18.02 1.88 -6.24
N LYS A 200 17.89 0.98 -5.26
CA LYS A 200 17.94 -0.48 -5.48
C LYS A 200 16.79 -0.96 -6.36
N GLN A 201 15.58 -0.48 -6.13
CA GLN A 201 14.41 -0.85 -6.95
C GLN A 201 14.55 -0.42 -8.39
N ARG A 202 14.96 0.83 -8.64
CA ARG A 202 15.16 1.32 -10.02
C ARG A 202 16.14 0.44 -10.78
N LYS A 203 17.22 0.00 -10.13
CA LYS A 203 18.21 -0.93 -10.73
C LYS A 203 17.59 -2.30 -11.04
N GLN A 204 16.83 -2.88 -10.11
CA GLN A 204 16.16 -4.16 -10.30
C GLN A 204 15.12 -4.09 -11.43
N LEU A 205 14.28 -3.06 -11.46
CA LEU A 205 13.29 -2.86 -12.51
C LEU A 205 13.94 -2.69 -13.89
N GLN A 206 15.04 -1.97 -13.98
CA GLN A 206 15.81 -1.85 -15.22
C GLN A 206 16.40 -3.18 -15.68
N GLN A 207 16.92 -3.98 -14.76
CA GLN A 207 17.45 -5.31 -15.06
C GLN A 207 16.35 -6.26 -15.55
N LEU A 208 15.20 -6.27 -14.88
CA LEU A 208 14.02 -7.06 -15.28
C LEU A 208 13.54 -6.67 -16.69
N ARG A 209 13.43 -5.37 -16.97
CA ARG A 209 13.05 -4.87 -18.30
C ARG A 209 14.05 -5.27 -19.39
N ARG A 210 15.35 -5.35 -19.07
CA ARG A 210 16.37 -5.85 -20.01
C ARG A 210 16.19 -7.34 -20.31
N LEU A 211 15.95 -8.16 -19.27
CA LEU A 211 15.72 -9.60 -19.42
C LEU A 211 14.45 -9.90 -20.22
N LEU A 212 13.35 -9.20 -19.95
CA LEU A 212 12.10 -9.34 -20.70
C LEU A 212 12.28 -8.99 -22.19
N ARG A 213 13.03 -7.94 -22.53
CA ARG A 213 13.34 -7.62 -23.94
C ARG A 213 14.16 -8.72 -24.62
N GLN A 214 15.12 -9.33 -23.91
CA GLN A 214 15.91 -10.43 -24.46
C GLN A 214 15.08 -11.69 -24.71
N LEU A 215 14.06 -11.95 -23.87
CA LEU A 215 13.14 -13.09 -24.06
C LEU A 215 12.19 -12.89 -25.25
N HIS A 216 11.77 -11.67 -25.54
CA HIS A 216 10.88 -11.35 -26.68
C HIS A 216 11.61 -11.18 -28.02
N SER A 217 12.95 -11.19 -28.01
CA SER A 217 13.78 -11.09 -29.23
C SER A 217 14.30 -12.44 -29.72
N ARG A 218 13.86 -13.54 -29.11
CA ARG A 218 14.13 -14.92 -29.53
C ARG A 218 12.86 -15.58 -30.05
#